data_fab66bcedb3628f796e66574d880f35b
#
_entry.id   fab66bcedb3628f796e66574d880f35b
#
_cell.length_a   1.000
_cell.length_b   1.000
_cell.length_c   1.000
_cell.angle_alpha   90.00
_cell.angle_beta   90.00
_cell.angle_gamma   90.00
#
_symmetry.space_group_name_H-M   'P 1'
#
loop_
_entity.id
_entity.type
_entity.pdbx_description
1 polymer ?
#
loop_
_entity_poly.entity_id
_entity_poly.type
_entity_poly.pdbx_seq_one_letter_code
_entity_poly.pdbx_strand_id
1 'polypeptide(L)'
;MKIFEQFPQYEDGFIVLRRFVQEDAKYLSEVYEVRLTKRQAEKTIENYEKSYHDKDEVILGIFGKEDEQLKGIIEIYDIHEAELSIGYMIVEKYRHQTYAKNSVYLLTKKLIDDYGITCIHANCHVDNLYSIRVLEHNGYERLGQDEDEYVYEYKPKQLVQDAFNQN
;
A
#
# COMPACT_ATOMS: atom_id res chain seq x y z
N MET A 1 -9.63 -15.85 -1.11
CA MET A 1 -8.18 -15.56 -1.09
C MET A 1 -7.78 -15.22 0.34
N LYS A 2 -6.70 -15.79 0.81
CA LYS A 2 -6.24 -15.67 2.21
C LYS A 2 -6.11 -14.23 2.72
N ILE A 3 -5.79 -13.28 1.85
CA ILE A 3 -5.69 -11.85 2.18
C ILE A 3 -7.00 -11.26 2.74
N PHE A 4 -8.15 -11.79 2.32
CA PHE A 4 -9.47 -11.37 2.81
C PHE A 4 -10.00 -12.23 3.97
N GLU A 5 -9.33 -13.32 4.29
CA GLU A 5 -9.70 -14.13 5.45
C GLU A 5 -9.15 -13.52 6.73
N GLN A 6 -7.92 -13.05 6.64
CA GLN A 6 -7.26 -12.38 7.75
C GLN A 6 -6.18 -11.42 7.22
N PHE A 7 -6.33 -10.14 7.50
CA PHE A 7 -5.29 -9.15 7.28
C PHE A 7 -4.92 -8.52 8.61
N PRO A 8 -3.86 -9.00 9.26
CA PRO A 8 -3.44 -8.49 10.56
C PRO A 8 -2.82 -7.09 10.44
N GLN A 9 -2.61 -6.47 11.58
CA GLN A 9 -1.78 -5.29 11.67
C GLN A 9 -0.32 -5.67 11.43
N TYR A 10 0.36 -4.90 10.58
CA TYR A 10 1.81 -5.00 10.37
C TYR A 10 2.49 -3.76 10.90
N GLU A 11 3.66 -3.93 11.47
CA GLU A 11 4.44 -2.81 12.00
C GLU A 11 5.95 -3.03 11.87
N ASP A 12 6.67 -1.93 11.82
CA ASP A 12 8.12 -1.88 12.04
C ASP A 12 8.43 -0.90 13.17
N GLY A 13 9.66 -0.43 13.31
CA GLY A 13 10.04 0.55 14.33
C GLY A 13 9.53 1.97 14.06
N PHE A 14 8.90 2.22 12.92
CA PHE A 14 8.56 3.56 12.46
C PHE A 14 7.07 3.73 12.14
N ILE A 15 6.43 2.75 11.52
CA ILE A 15 5.04 2.79 11.08
C ILE A 15 4.23 1.57 11.52
N VAL A 16 2.92 1.75 11.51
CA VAL A 16 1.91 0.71 11.67
C VAL A 16 0.98 0.74 10.45
N LEU A 17 0.83 -0.38 9.77
CA LEU A 17 -0.15 -0.58 8.70
C LEU A 17 -1.30 -1.40 9.28
N ARG A 18 -2.50 -0.84 9.29
CA ARG A 18 -3.70 -1.53 9.77
C ARG A 18 -4.95 -1.06 9.05
N ARG A 19 -5.99 -1.88 9.07
CA ARG A 19 -7.30 -1.45 8.59
C ARG A 19 -7.84 -0.32 9.44
N PHE A 20 -8.73 0.48 8.86
CA PHE A 20 -9.39 1.59 9.54
C PHE A 20 -10.45 1.08 10.52
N VAL A 21 -10.64 1.81 11.60
CA VAL A 21 -11.77 1.70 12.53
C VAL A 21 -12.55 3.02 12.52
N GLN A 22 -13.76 3.03 13.07
CA GLN A 22 -14.63 4.23 13.00
C GLN A 22 -14.01 5.46 13.67
N GLU A 23 -13.21 5.30 14.69
CA GLU A 23 -12.50 6.36 15.38
C GLU A 23 -11.49 7.10 14.49
N ASP A 24 -11.06 6.47 13.40
CA ASP A 24 -10.13 7.06 12.43
C ASP A 24 -10.82 8.07 11.48
N ALA A 25 -12.15 8.16 11.48
CA ALA A 25 -12.90 9.06 10.62
C ALA A 25 -12.42 10.52 10.72
N LYS A 26 -11.95 10.93 11.89
CA LYS A 26 -11.41 12.27 12.16
C LYS A 26 -10.21 12.66 11.29
N TYR A 27 -9.49 11.70 10.72
CA TYR A 27 -8.31 11.95 9.89
C TYR A 27 -8.63 12.12 8.40
N LEU A 28 -9.79 11.69 7.93
CA LEU A 28 -10.04 11.52 6.50
C LEU A 28 -10.11 12.85 5.73
N SER A 29 -10.62 13.93 6.35
CA SER A 29 -10.62 15.24 5.72
C SER A 29 -9.23 15.72 5.34
N GLU A 30 -8.25 15.46 6.21
CA GLU A 30 -6.87 15.86 5.97
C GLU A 30 -6.19 15.01 4.90
N VAL A 31 -6.36 13.70 4.95
CA VAL A 31 -5.70 12.80 3.99
C VAL A 31 -6.22 12.99 2.57
N TYR A 32 -7.52 13.25 2.41
CA TYR A 32 -8.14 13.50 1.10
C TYR A 32 -8.12 14.97 0.66
N GLU A 33 -7.62 15.87 1.53
CA GLU A 33 -7.55 17.31 1.25
C GLU A 33 -8.93 17.91 0.91
N VAL A 34 -9.99 17.37 1.53
CA VAL A 34 -11.37 17.83 1.36
C VAL A 34 -12.08 17.92 2.70
N ARG A 35 -13.02 18.86 2.81
CA ARG A 35 -13.82 18.99 4.02
C ARG A 35 -14.94 17.95 4.02
N LEU A 36 -14.81 16.93 4.85
CA LEU A 36 -15.82 15.93 5.10
C LEU A 36 -16.61 16.25 6.37
N THR A 37 -17.94 16.06 6.33
CA THR A 37 -18.73 16.00 7.55
C THR A 37 -18.40 14.71 8.30
N LYS A 38 -18.71 14.67 9.60
CA LYS A 38 -18.52 13.45 10.40
C LYS A 38 -19.21 12.25 9.76
N ARG A 39 -20.47 12.44 9.30
CA ARG A 39 -21.23 11.37 8.62
C ARG A 39 -20.57 10.90 7.32
N GLN A 40 -20.05 11.80 6.51
CA GLN A 40 -19.33 11.45 5.27
C GLN A 40 -18.06 10.68 5.57
N ALA A 41 -17.28 11.07 6.58
CA ALA A 41 -16.08 10.37 6.99
C ALA A 41 -16.40 8.97 7.55
N GLU A 42 -17.40 8.84 8.41
CA GLU A 42 -17.87 7.56 8.92
C GLU A 42 -18.34 6.63 7.78
N LYS A 43 -19.09 7.17 6.82
CA LYS A 43 -19.53 6.42 5.64
C LYS A 43 -18.35 5.94 4.78
N THR A 44 -17.32 6.74 4.66
CA THR A 44 -16.11 6.35 3.92
C THR A 44 -15.45 5.13 4.57
N ILE A 45 -15.34 5.10 5.90
CA ILE A 45 -14.80 3.92 6.62
C ILE A 45 -15.71 2.69 6.47
N GLU A 46 -17.03 2.87 6.52
CA GLU A 46 -17.96 1.78 6.22
C GLU A 46 -17.75 1.21 4.81
N ASN A 47 -17.46 2.06 3.82
CA ASN A 47 -17.15 1.63 2.47
C ASN A 47 -15.83 0.84 2.38
N TYR A 48 -14.81 1.23 3.13
CA TYR A 48 -13.56 0.45 3.22
C TYR A 48 -13.81 -0.95 3.77
N GLU A 49 -14.59 -1.04 4.84
CA GLU A 49 -14.96 -2.32 5.45
C GLU A 49 -15.80 -3.17 4.49
N LYS A 50 -16.73 -2.54 3.76
CA LYS A 50 -17.54 -3.21 2.75
C LYS A 50 -16.67 -3.77 1.62
N SER A 51 -15.74 -2.99 1.07
CA SER A 51 -14.81 -3.45 0.03
C SER A 51 -13.99 -4.67 0.50
N TYR A 52 -13.56 -4.68 1.74
CA TYR A 52 -12.87 -5.82 2.32
C TYR A 52 -13.76 -7.07 2.41
N HIS A 53 -15.00 -6.93 2.87
CA HIS A 53 -15.96 -8.05 2.94
C HIS A 53 -16.38 -8.54 1.57
N ASP A 54 -16.54 -7.65 0.61
CA ASP A 54 -16.87 -7.99 -0.79
C ASP A 54 -15.67 -8.59 -1.54
N LYS A 55 -14.49 -8.64 -0.92
CA LYS A 55 -13.22 -9.15 -1.46
C LYS A 55 -12.73 -8.35 -2.68
N ASP A 56 -12.98 -7.06 -2.67
CA ASP A 56 -12.54 -6.14 -3.72
C ASP A 56 -11.17 -5.54 -3.42
N GLU A 57 -11.04 -4.89 -2.25
CA GLU A 57 -9.87 -4.10 -1.88
C GLU A 57 -9.54 -4.24 -0.40
N VAL A 58 -8.27 -4.03 -0.07
CA VAL A 58 -7.80 -3.86 1.31
C VAL A 58 -7.27 -2.44 1.45
N ILE A 59 -7.92 -1.62 2.25
CA ILE A 59 -7.53 -0.23 2.50
C ILE A 59 -6.93 -0.12 3.89
N LEU A 60 -5.67 0.30 3.95
CA LEU A 60 -4.90 0.39 5.18
C LEU A 60 -4.54 1.84 5.49
N GLY A 61 -4.64 2.21 6.74
CA GLY A 61 -4.02 3.43 7.24
C GLY A 61 -2.53 3.20 7.51
N ILE A 62 -1.75 4.22 7.15
CA ILE A 62 -0.34 4.32 7.53
C ILE A 62 -0.29 5.20 8.78
N PHE A 63 0.00 4.62 9.92
CA PHE A 63 0.08 5.35 11.20
C PHE A 63 1.52 5.46 11.66
N GLY A 64 1.86 6.57 12.30
CA GLY A 64 3.14 6.68 12.99
C GLY A 64 3.17 5.72 14.18
N LYS A 65 4.29 5.00 14.37
CA LYS A 65 4.46 4.07 15.49
C LYS A 65 4.45 4.78 16.84
N GLU A 66 5.06 5.94 16.89
CA GLU A 66 5.26 6.70 18.12
C GLU A 66 4.06 7.58 18.50
N ASP A 67 3.53 8.35 17.53
CA ASP A 67 2.45 9.31 17.78
C ASP A 67 1.05 8.80 17.49
N GLU A 68 0.94 7.61 16.88
CA GLU A 68 -0.33 6.96 16.49
C GLU A 68 -1.20 7.79 15.54
N GLN A 69 -0.64 8.83 14.92
CA GLN A 69 -1.36 9.69 13.97
C GLN A 69 -1.36 9.08 12.57
N LEU A 70 -2.45 9.31 11.82
CA LEU A 70 -2.54 8.90 10.41
C LEU A 70 -1.58 9.74 9.56
N LYS A 71 -0.70 9.07 8.83
CA LYS A 71 0.26 9.68 7.91
C LYS A 71 -0.16 9.56 6.46
N GLY A 72 -0.99 8.58 6.15
CA GLY A 72 -1.47 8.33 4.80
C GLY A 72 -2.30 7.07 4.68
N ILE A 73 -2.56 6.69 3.44
CA ILE A 73 -3.32 5.49 3.08
C ILE A 73 -2.48 4.68 2.10
N ILE A 74 -2.51 3.37 2.24
CA ILE A 74 -2.01 2.42 1.25
C ILE A 74 -3.09 1.38 0.98
N GLU A 75 -3.32 1.08 -0.29
CA GLU A 75 -4.40 0.20 -0.72
C GLU A 75 -3.88 -0.96 -1.57
N ILE A 76 -4.60 -2.06 -1.53
CA ILE A 76 -4.36 -3.27 -2.32
C ILE A 76 -5.63 -3.52 -3.13
N TYR A 77 -5.49 -3.59 -4.44
CA TYR A 77 -6.61 -3.74 -5.39
C TYR A 77 -6.22 -4.59 -6.60
N ASP A 78 -7.13 -4.82 -7.52
CA ASP A 78 -6.92 -5.68 -8.69
C ASP A 78 -6.27 -7.02 -8.31
N ILE A 79 -6.87 -7.70 -7.34
CA ILE A 79 -6.31 -8.90 -6.74
C ILE A 79 -6.73 -10.13 -7.55
N HIS A 80 -5.77 -10.76 -8.22
CA HIS A 80 -5.97 -11.95 -9.05
C HIS A 80 -4.93 -13.03 -8.73
N GLU A 81 -5.34 -14.09 -8.05
CA GLU A 81 -4.44 -15.18 -7.65
C GLU A 81 -3.21 -14.68 -6.87
N ALA A 82 -2.03 -14.75 -7.48
CA ALA A 82 -0.76 -14.34 -6.87
C ALA A 82 -0.28 -12.96 -7.36
N GLU A 83 -1.14 -12.20 -8.05
CA GLU A 83 -0.85 -10.86 -8.55
C GLU A 83 -1.84 -9.83 -7.99
N LEU A 84 -1.36 -8.64 -7.76
CA LEU A 84 -2.18 -7.53 -7.29
C LEU A 84 -1.53 -6.17 -7.60
N SER A 85 -2.30 -5.12 -7.35
CA SER A 85 -1.83 -3.74 -7.46
C SER A 85 -1.83 -3.07 -6.09
N ILE A 86 -0.95 -2.10 -5.90
CA ILE A 86 -0.94 -1.22 -4.74
C ILE A 86 -1.00 0.25 -5.18
N GLY A 87 -1.65 1.06 -4.34
CA GLY A 87 -1.65 2.51 -4.46
C GLY A 87 -1.43 3.13 -3.09
N TYR A 88 -0.95 4.36 -3.04
CA TYR A 88 -0.72 5.05 -1.76
C TYR A 88 -0.82 6.57 -1.91
N MET A 89 -1.17 7.24 -0.83
CA MET A 89 -1.13 8.68 -0.69
C MET A 89 -0.69 9.05 0.72
N ILE A 90 0.10 10.11 0.84
CA ILE A 90 0.58 10.62 2.12
C ILE A 90 -0.06 11.97 2.40
N VAL A 91 -0.49 12.18 3.63
CA VAL A 91 -0.99 13.47 4.11
C VAL A 91 0.06 14.55 3.84
N GLU A 92 -0.33 15.67 3.26
CA GLU A 92 0.56 16.71 2.72
C GLU A 92 1.69 17.09 3.68
N LYS A 93 1.35 17.39 4.94
CA LYS A 93 2.34 17.79 5.96
C LYS A 93 3.35 16.70 6.34
N TYR A 94 3.08 15.44 5.98
CA TYR A 94 3.98 14.29 6.26
C TYR A 94 4.74 13.80 5.03
N ARG A 95 4.59 14.46 3.88
CA ARG A 95 5.33 14.14 2.65
C ARG A 95 6.83 14.39 2.84
N HIS A 96 7.65 13.69 2.07
CA HIS A 96 9.12 13.77 2.11
C HIS A 96 9.74 13.34 3.46
N GLN A 97 9.04 12.54 4.24
CA GLN A 97 9.48 12.03 5.55
C GLN A 97 9.59 10.51 5.60
N THR A 98 9.74 9.84 4.47
CA THR A 98 9.91 8.39 4.31
C THR A 98 8.69 7.51 4.59
N TYR A 99 7.53 8.05 4.91
CA TYR A 99 6.34 7.26 5.20
C TYR A 99 5.90 6.38 4.02
N ALA A 100 5.88 6.92 2.80
CA ALA A 100 5.56 6.14 1.60
C ALA A 100 6.59 5.05 1.35
N LYS A 101 7.88 5.39 1.40
CA LYS A 101 8.98 4.44 1.19
C LYS A 101 8.91 3.26 2.15
N ASN A 102 8.75 3.53 3.44
CA ASN A 102 8.68 2.48 4.46
C ASN A 102 7.39 1.66 4.35
N SER A 103 6.26 2.28 4.01
CA SER A 103 4.99 1.58 3.84
C SER A 103 5.01 0.64 2.65
N VAL A 104 5.51 1.08 1.51
CA VAL A 104 5.68 0.24 0.31
C VAL A 104 6.63 -0.92 0.60
N TYR A 105 7.75 -0.67 1.28
CA TYR A 105 8.69 -1.72 1.68
C TYR A 105 8.02 -2.77 2.58
N LEU A 106 7.40 -2.34 3.67
CA LEU A 106 6.78 -3.24 4.64
C LEU A 106 5.66 -4.06 4.00
N LEU A 107 4.76 -3.39 3.26
CA LEU A 107 3.64 -4.06 2.61
C LEU A 107 4.12 -5.07 1.56
N THR A 108 5.03 -4.67 0.67
CA THR A 108 5.59 -5.55 -0.36
C THR A 108 6.17 -6.82 0.25
N LYS A 109 7.00 -6.68 1.30
CA LYS A 109 7.58 -7.81 2.01
C LYS A 109 6.52 -8.75 2.59
N LYS A 110 5.50 -8.19 3.25
CA LYS A 110 4.43 -9.00 3.88
C LYS A 110 3.54 -9.68 2.86
N LEU A 111 3.23 -9.04 1.76
CA LEU A 111 2.46 -9.65 0.67
C LEU A 111 3.18 -10.87 0.08
N ILE A 112 4.49 -10.80 -0.09
CA ILE A 112 5.29 -11.92 -0.58
C ILE A 112 5.41 -13.02 0.47
N ASP A 113 5.84 -12.68 1.69
CA ASP A 113 6.18 -13.65 2.72
C ASP A 113 4.94 -14.37 3.28
N ASP A 114 3.84 -13.65 3.51
CA ASP A 114 2.66 -14.18 4.21
C ASP A 114 1.56 -14.65 3.25
N TYR A 115 1.49 -14.10 2.05
CA TYR A 115 0.41 -14.39 1.08
C TYR A 115 0.89 -15.03 -0.22
N GLY A 116 2.20 -15.18 -0.40
CA GLY A 116 2.76 -15.81 -1.59
C GLY A 116 2.54 -15.02 -2.88
N ILE A 117 2.41 -13.68 -2.77
CA ILE A 117 2.27 -12.82 -3.95
C ILE A 117 3.57 -12.85 -4.75
N THR A 118 3.43 -13.04 -6.06
CA THR A 118 4.57 -13.19 -6.98
C THR A 118 4.74 -12.00 -7.92
N CYS A 119 3.74 -11.13 -8.03
CA CYS A 119 3.82 -9.91 -8.83
C CYS A 119 2.99 -8.80 -8.18
N ILE A 120 3.58 -7.64 -7.99
CA ILE A 120 2.92 -6.44 -7.46
C ILE A 120 3.05 -5.33 -8.47
N HIS A 121 1.91 -4.75 -8.89
CA HIS A 121 1.87 -3.61 -9.79
C HIS A 121 1.65 -2.31 -9.02
N ALA A 122 2.18 -1.23 -9.55
CA ALA A 122 1.92 0.13 -9.04
C ALA A 122 2.06 1.14 -10.18
N ASN A 123 1.18 2.13 -10.20
CA ASN A 123 1.24 3.22 -11.16
C ASN A 123 1.51 4.54 -10.46
N CYS A 124 2.16 5.45 -11.14
CA CYS A 124 2.27 6.83 -10.68
C CYS A 124 2.31 7.81 -11.86
N HIS A 125 1.80 9.01 -11.64
CA HIS A 125 1.84 10.06 -12.65
C HIS A 125 3.29 10.36 -13.07
N VAL A 126 3.51 10.59 -14.37
CA VAL A 126 4.85 10.83 -14.94
C VAL A 126 5.58 12.01 -14.29
N ASP A 127 4.86 13.00 -13.78
CA ASP A 127 5.40 14.16 -13.09
C ASP A 127 5.59 13.95 -11.58
N ASN A 128 5.12 12.85 -11.02
CA ASN A 128 5.25 12.55 -9.59
C ASN A 128 6.63 11.95 -9.29
N LEU A 129 7.65 12.81 -9.29
CA LEU A 129 9.04 12.41 -9.04
C LEU A 129 9.23 11.74 -7.68
N TYR A 130 8.45 12.11 -6.69
CA TYR A 130 8.51 11.49 -5.36
C TYR A 130 8.06 10.04 -5.40
N SER A 131 6.90 9.76 -6.00
CA SER A 131 6.40 8.37 -6.17
C SER A 131 7.32 7.52 -7.03
N ILE A 132 7.88 8.08 -8.11
CA ILE A 132 8.88 7.41 -8.94
C ILE A 132 10.05 6.93 -8.09
N ARG A 133 10.60 7.81 -7.25
CA ARG A 133 11.71 7.45 -6.34
C ARG A 133 11.32 6.42 -5.30
N VAL A 134 10.12 6.51 -4.73
CA VAL A 134 9.62 5.53 -3.76
C VAL A 134 9.56 4.14 -4.38
N LEU A 135 8.98 4.01 -5.56
CA LEU A 135 8.86 2.73 -6.27
C LEU A 135 10.22 2.18 -6.68
N GLU A 136 11.05 2.97 -7.33
CA GLU A 136 12.39 2.54 -7.78
C GLU A 136 13.29 2.19 -6.60
N HIS A 137 13.23 2.91 -5.50
CA HIS A 137 13.97 2.61 -4.27
C HIS A 137 13.56 1.28 -3.62
N ASN A 138 12.31 0.87 -3.83
CA ASN A 138 11.78 -0.40 -3.35
C ASN A 138 11.98 -1.56 -4.34
N GLY A 139 12.72 -1.34 -5.41
CA GLY A 139 13.04 -2.37 -6.39
C GLY A 139 11.93 -2.63 -7.42
N TYR A 140 10.92 -1.74 -7.51
CA TYR A 140 9.94 -1.78 -8.58
C TYR A 140 10.60 -1.33 -9.89
N GLU A 141 10.31 -2.05 -10.97
CA GLU A 141 10.84 -1.79 -12.30
C GLU A 141 9.77 -1.15 -13.19
N ARG A 142 10.14 -0.09 -13.91
CA ARG A 142 9.25 0.56 -14.87
C ARG A 142 9.09 -0.33 -16.10
N LEU A 143 7.85 -0.72 -16.39
CA LEU A 143 7.50 -1.50 -17.59
C LEU A 143 7.24 -0.62 -18.80
N GLY A 144 6.67 0.57 -18.58
CA GLY A 144 6.26 1.47 -19.64
C GLY A 144 5.44 2.63 -19.14
N GLN A 145 4.69 3.20 -20.05
CA GLN A 145 3.81 4.34 -19.79
C GLN A 145 2.44 4.05 -20.41
N ASP A 146 1.40 4.32 -19.64
CA ASP A 146 0.01 4.30 -20.08
C ASP A 146 -0.58 5.69 -19.83
N GLU A 147 -0.93 6.39 -20.91
CA GLU A 147 -1.34 7.82 -20.88
C GLU A 147 -0.34 8.68 -20.11
N ASP A 148 -0.73 9.25 -18.97
CA ASP A 148 0.09 10.11 -18.12
C ASP A 148 0.66 9.41 -16.87
N GLU A 149 0.60 8.09 -16.84
CA GLU A 149 1.12 7.28 -15.75
C GLU A 149 2.25 6.34 -16.20
N TYR A 150 3.28 6.22 -15.38
CA TYR A 150 4.24 5.13 -15.48
C TYR A 150 3.68 3.88 -14.80
N VAL A 151 3.89 2.73 -15.44
CA VAL A 151 3.52 1.41 -14.93
C VAL A 151 4.75 0.73 -14.37
N TYR A 152 4.68 0.33 -13.11
CA TYR A 152 5.73 -0.37 -12.39
C TYR A 152 5.28 -1.77 -11.97
N GLU A 153 6.24 -2.68 -11.87
CA GLU A 153 6.02 -3.98 -11.25
C GLU A 153 7.17 -4.39 -10.33
N TYR A 154 6.84 -5.17 -9.32
CA TYR A 154 7.79 -5.84 -8.45
C TYR A 154 7.57 -7.35 -8.54
N LYS A 155 8.66 -8.09 -8.83
CA LYS A 155 8.71 -9.55 -8.74
C LYS A 155 9.83 -9.93 -7.79
N PRO A 156 9.57 -10.79 -6.78
CA PRO A 156 10.65 -11.28 -5.93
C PRO A 156 11.69 -11.98 -6.80
N LYS A 157 12.97 -11.69 -6.55
CA LYS A 157 14.06 -12.38 -7.25
C LYS A 157 13.98 -13.86 -6.89
N GLN A 158 13.83 -14.72 -7.89
CA GLN A 158 14.07 -16.14 -7.69
C GLN A 158 15.51 -16.28 -7.26
N LEU A 159 15.73 -16.83 -6.09
CA LEU A 159 17.05 -17.34 -5.72
C LEU A 159 17.38 -18.42 -6.76
N VAL A 160 18.36 -18.14 -7.61
CA VAL A 160 18.88 -19.12 -8.54
C VAL A 160 19.52 -20.23 -7.69
N GLN A 161 18.73 -21.25 -7.39
CA GLN A 161 19.20 -22.47 -6.72
C GLN A 161 20.04 -23.37 -7.65
N ASP A 162 20.27 -22.91 -8.89
CA ASP A 162 20.92 -23.71 -9.93
C ASP A 162 22.45 -23.68 -9.90
N ALA A 163 23.07 -23.00 -8.95
CA ALA A 163 24.55 -22.93 -8.87
C ALA A 163 25.20 -24.03 -8.03
N PHE A 164 24.44 -24.90 -7.37
CA PHE A 164 25.02 -25.89 -6.45
C PHE A 164 24.79 -27.37 -6.82
N ASN A 165 24.21 -27.69 -7.98
CA ASN A 165 24.00 -29.05 -8.43
C ASN A 165 24.84 -29.42 -9.65
N GLN A 166 26.05 -28.86 -9.81
CA GLN A 166 27.05 -29.37 -10.75
C GLN A 166 28.32 -29.70 -9.97
N ASN A 167 28.29 -30.86 -9.31
CA ASN A 167 29.43 -31.70 -9.06
C ASN A 167 28.97 -33.12 -8.78
#